data_fbc27b5b2fa3245fec73b4a13608df79
#
_entry.id   fbc27b5b2fa3245fec73b4a13608df79
#
_cell.length_a   1.000
_cell.length_b   1.000
_cell.length_c   1.000
_cell.angle_alpha   90.00
_cell.angle_beta   90.00
_cell.angle_gamma   90.00
#
_symmetry.space_group_name_H-M   'P 1'
#
loop_
_entity.id
_entity.type
_entity.pdbx_description
1 polymer ?
#
loop_
_entity_poly.entity_id
_entity_poly.type
_entity_poly.pdbx_seq_one_letter_code
_entity_poly.pdbx_strand_id
1 'polypeptide(L)'
;MSEDAIDLKYAKQVADYLHADHTEVIINKEIVLNALEEVIAMLGTWDITTIRASVGMYLVCKYIHEHTDIRVLLTGEISDELFGYKYTDFAPSAHEFQAESQKRIRELFMYDVLRADRSISVNSLEARVPFGD
;
A
#
# COMPACT_ATOMS: atom_id res chain seq x y z
N MET A 1 -4.09 12.09 0.94
CA MET A 1 -3.00 12.67 1.78
C MET A 1 -3.26 14.16 1.91
N SER A 2 -2.75 14.83 2.96
CA SER A 2 -2.84 16.29 3.02
C SER A 2 -2.01 16.91 1.91
N GLU A 3 -2.35 18.12 1.48
CA GLU A 3 -1.63 18.84 0.41
C GLU A 3 -0.13 19.00 0.71
N ASP A 4 0.26 18.98 2.00
CA ASP A 4 1.65 19.10 2.46
C ASP A 4 2.37 17.76 2.66
N ALA A 5 1.78 16.63 2.20
CA ALA A 5 2.41 15.33 2.41
C ALA A 5 3.71 15.21 1.59
N ILE A 6 4.78 14.83 2.27
CA ILE A 6 6.12 14.68 1.67
C ILE A 6 6.12 13.67 0.51
N ASP A 7 5.27 12.65 0.59
CA ASP A 7 5.14 11.61 -0.43
C ASP A 7 4.62 12.16 -1.76
N LEU A 8 3.69 13.14 -1.74
CA LEU A 8 3.20 13.81 -2.96
C LEU A 8 4.35 14.51 -3.70
N LYS A 9 5.23 15.18 -2.95
CA LYS A 9 6.39 15.87 -3.52
C LYS A 9 7.31 14.89 -4.24
N TYR A 10 7.63 13.77 -3.60
CA TYR A 10 8.53 12.78 -4.20
C TYR A 10 7.85 12.00 -5.33
N ALA A 11 6.57 11.66 -5.20
CA ALA A 11 5.81 11.03 -6.26
C ALA A 11 5.80 11.89 -7.53
N LYS A 12 5.59 13.20 -7.38
CA LYS A 12 5.67 14.13 -8.51
C LYS A 12 7.06 14.18 -9.15
N GLN A 13 8.13 14.22 -8.36
CA GLN A 13 9.50 14.21 -8.90
C GLN A 13 9.78 12.94 -9.72
N VAL A 14 9.33 11.78 -9.24
CA VAL A 14 9.49 10.52 -9.96
C VAL A 14 8.65 10.50 -11.24
N ALA A 15 7.41 10.96 -11.18
CA ALA A 15 6.53 11.05 -12.34
C ALA A 15 7.13 11.97 -13.42
N ASP A 16 7.65 13.15 -13.03
CA ASP A 16 8.30 14.09 -13.94
C ASP A 16 9.56 13.46 -14.57
N TYR A 17 10.38 12.74 -13.78
CA TYR A 17 11.56 12.04 -14.28
C TYR A 17 11.23 10.93 -15.29
N LEU A 18 10.17 10.18 -15.04
CA LEU A 18 9.72 9.09 -15.92
C LEU A 18 8.85 9.57 -17.09
N HIS A 19 8.51 10.87 -17.13
CA HIS A 19 7.52 11.43 -18.08
C HIS A 19 6.19 10.68 -18.04
N ALA A 20 5.79 10.26 -16.83
CA ALA A 20 4.55 9.52 -16.61
C ALA A 20 3.35 10.47 -16.50
N ASP A 21 2.20 10.00 -16.94
CA ASP A 21 0.92 10.66 -16.63
C ASP A 21 0.65 10.52 -15.13
N HIS A 22 0.49 11.63 -14.41
CA HIS A 22 0.44 11.66 -12.97
C HIS A 22 -0.85 12.28 -12.46
N THR A 23 -1.57 11.53 -11.65
CA THR A 23 -2.79 11.97 -10.99
C THR A 23 -2.61 11.97 -9.47
N GLU A 24 -2.91 13.09 -8.84
CA GLU A 24 -2.88 13.23 -7.38
C GLU A 24 -4.28 13.06 -6.79
N VAL A 25 -4.45 12.09 -5.90
CA VAL A 25 -5.69 11.88 -5.15
C VAL A 25 -5.54 12.49 -3.76
N ILE A 26 -6.19 13.63 -3.55
CA ILE A 26 -6.13 14.34 -2.26
C ILE A 26 -7.13 13.73 -1.29
N ILE A 27 -6.62 13.27 -0.16
CA ILE A 27 -7.40 12.59 0.89
C ILE A 27 -7.32 13.44 2.16
N ASN A 28 -8.47 13.94 2.61
CA ASN A 28 -8.60 14.69 3.85
C ASN A 28 -9.26 13.85 4.97
N LYS A 29 -9.33 14.41 6.17
CA LYS A 29 -9.89 13.74 7.35
C LYS A 29 -11.34 13.31 7.15
N GLU A 30 -12.17 14.14 6.53
CA GLU A 30 -13.59 13.86 6.31
C GLU A 30 -13.77 12.67 5.37
N ILE A 31 -13.03 12.64 4.25
CA ILE A 31 -13.04 11.54 3.29
C ILE A 31 -12.64 10.22 3.98
N VAL A 32 -11.60 10.25 4.82
CA VAL A 32 -11.16 9.09 5.59
C VAL A 32 -12.25 8.60 6.54
N LEU A 33 -12.85 9.51 7.31
CA LEU A 33 -13.91 9.13 8.28
C LEU A 33 -15.14 8.54 7.59
N ASN A 34 -15.54 9.09 6.46
CA ASN A 34 -16.68 8.60 5.69
C ASN A 34 -16.43 7.21 5.06
N ALA A 35 -15.18 6.86 4.79
CA ALA A 35 -14.81 5.57 4.21
C ALA A 35 -14.61 4.47 5.26
N LEU A 36 -14.51 4.78 6.55
CA LEU A 36 -14.10 3.82 7.58
C LEU A 36 -15.02 2.60 7.69
N GLU A 37 -16.33 2.79 7.70
CA GLU A 37 -17.27 1.67 7.82
C GLU A 37 -17.15 0.71 6.63
N GLU A 38 -17.03 1.26 5.42
CA GLU A 38 -16.87 0.49 4.19
C GLU A 38 -15.54 -0.28 4.20
N VAL A 39 -14.45 0.36 4.63
CA VAL A 39 -13.13 -0.26 4.74
C VAL A 39 -13.13 -1.38 5.79
N ILE A 40 -13.73 -1.18 6.96
CA ILE A 40 -13.83 -2.20 8.01
C ILE A 40 -14.65 -3.41 7.50
N ALA A 41 -15.75 -3.16 6.85
CA ALA A 41 -16.61 -4.22 6.28
C ALA A 41 -15.86 -5.02 5.20
N MET A 42 -15.16 -4.34 4.31
CA MET A 42 -14.33 -4.93 3.24
C MET A 42 -13.18 -5.78 3.80
N LEU A 43 -12.47 -5.27 4.81
CA LEU A 43 -11.36 -5.98 5.43
C LEU A 43 -11.82 -7.17 6.29
N GLY A 44 -13.00 -7.09 6.88
CA GLY A 44 -13.51 -8.09 7.82
C GLY A 44 -12.67 -8.20 9.09
N THR A 45 -12.06 -7.11 9.53
CA THR A 45 -11.24 -7.05 10.74
C THR A 45 -11.39 -5.72 11.47
N TRP A 46 -11.16 -5.75 12.79
CA TRP A 46 -11.12 -4.58 13.68
C TRP A 46 -9.67 -4.19 14.03
N ASP A 47 -8.67 -4.83 13.41
CA ASP A 47 -7.28 -4.46 13.64
C ASP A 47 -7.00 -3.04 13.14
N ILE A 48 -6.63 -2.17 14.08
CA ILE A 48 -6.43 -0.75 13.79
C ILE A 48 -5.29 -0.50 12.82
N THR A 49 -4.24 -1.32 12.85
CA THR A 49 -3.08 -1.17 11.98
C THR A 49 -3.46 -1.48 10.54
N THR A 50 -4.17 -2.59 10.33
CA THR A 50 -4.69 -2.99 9.02
C THR A 50 -5.67 -1.96 8.47
N ILE A 51 -6.65 -1.51 9.27
CA ILE A 51 -7.63 -0.50 8.84
C ILE A 51 -6.92 0.79 8.42
N ARG A 52 -6.06 1.33 9.28
CA ARG A 52 -5.34 2.59 9.01
C ARG A 52 -4.51 2.52 7.73
N ALA A 53 -3.81 1.41 7.51
CA ALA A 53 -2.98 1.22 6.33
C ALA A 53 -3.80 1.02 5.05
N SER A 54 -5.02 0.47 5.16
CA SER A 54 -5.88 0.18 4.01
C SER A 54 -6.67 1.37 3.48
N VAL A 55 -7.05 2.33 4.33
CA VAL A 55 -7.95 3.42 3.92
C VAL A 55 -7.41 4.20 2.72
N GLY A 56 -6.13 4.57 2.74
CA GLY A 56 -5.50 5.30 1.63
C GLY A 56 -5.48 4.49 0.34
N MET A 57 -5.08 3.23 0.43
CA MET A 57 -5.05 2.31 -0.72
C MET A 57 -6.45 2.10 -1.30
N TYR A 58 -7.44 1.84 -0.44
CA TYR A 58 -8.83 1.69 -0.84
C TYR A 58 -9.35 2.91 -1.61
N LEU A 59 -9.14 4.13 -1.07
CA LEU A 59 -9.60 5.37 -1.70
C LEU A 59 -8.93 5.64 -3.05
N VAL A 60 -7.64 5.37 -3.18
CA VAL A 60 -6.93 5.47 -4.46
C VAL A 60 -7.46 4.45 -5.46
N CYS A 61 -7.65 3.20 -5.05
CA CYS A 61 -8.20 2.15 -5.91
C CYS A 61 -9.64 2.47 -6.35
N LYS A 62 -10.46 2.99 -5.45
CA LYS A 62 -11.83 3.45 -5.76
C LYS A 62 -11.81 4.57 -6.80
N TYR A 63 -10.94 5.56 -6.63
CA TYR A 63 -10.76 6.63 -7.62
C TYR A 63 -10.36 6.10 -9.00
N ILE A 64 -9.39 5.18 -9.05
CA ILE A 64 -8.94 4.58 -10.32
C ILE A 64 -10.10 3.84 -11.00
N HIS A 65 -10.84 3.03 -10.24
CA HIS A 65 -11.99 2.30 -10.77
C HIS A 65 -13.08 3.21 -11.34
N GLU A 66 -13.39 4.31 -10.64
CA GLU A 66 -14.47 5.23 -11.00
C GLU A 66 -14.11 6.19 -12.15
N HIS A 67 -12.83 6.52 -12.33
CA HIS A 67 -12.40 7.58 -13.24
C HIS A 67 -11.52 7.12 -14.40
N THR A 68 -11.17 5.83 -14.46
CA THR A 68 -10.28 5.29 -15.50
C THR A 68 -10.73 3.90 -15.97
N ASP A 69 -10.19 3.48 -17.11
CA ASP A 69 -10.33 2.12 -17.64
C ASP A 69 -9.21 1.18 -17.18
N ILE A 70 -8.34 1.63 -16.28
CA ILE A 70 -7.24 0.82 -15.73
C ILE A 70 -7.84 -0.32 -14.90
N ARG A 71 -7.30 -1.54 -15.09
CA ARG A 71 -7.72 -2.73 -14.34
C ARG A 71 -6.56 -3.47 -13.69
N VAL A 72 -5.32 -3.11 -14.03
CA VAL A 72 -4.11 -3.73 -13.49
C VAL A 72 -3.21 -2.66 -12.89
N LEU A 73 -2.76 -2.88 -11.67
CA LEU A 73 -1.86 -1.99 -10.93
C LEU A 73 -0.53 -2.68 -10.69
N LEU A 74 0.57 -1.97 -10.91
CA LEU A 74 1.89 -2.32 -10.39
C LEU A 74 2.03 -1.73 -9.00
N THR A 75 2.36 -2.54 -8.01
CA THR A 75 2.52 -2.09 -6.62
C THR A 75 3.91 -2.36 -6.09
N GLY A 76 4.33 -1.57 -5.09
CA GLY A 76 5.59 -1.74 -4.38
C GLY A 76 5.51 -2.69 -3.18
N GLU A 77 4.42 -3.45 -3.02
CA GLU A 77 4.27 -4.41 -1.93
C GLU A 77 5.42 -5.43 -1.91
N ILE A 78 5.75 -5.94 -0.74
CA ILE A 78 6.83 -6.91 -0.48
C ILE A 78 8.25 -6.28 -0.54
N SER A 79 8.41 -5.07 -1.05
CA SER A 79 9.74 -4.44 -1.11
C SER A 79 10.39 -4.31 0.26
N ASP A 80 9.64 -3.96 1.29
CA ASP A 80 10.16 -3.78 2.65
C ASP A 80 10.57 -5.11 3.29
N GLU A 81 9.87 -6.19 3.02
CA GLU A 81 10.20 -7.53 3.50
C GLU A 81 11.49 -8.06 2.85
N LEU A 82 11.72 -7.69 1.58
CA LEU A 82 12.93 -8.08 0.86
C LEU A 82 14.15 -7.24 1.23
N PHE A 83 13.98 -5.93 1.34
CA PHE A 83 15.11 -5.00 1.49
C PHE A 83 15.28 -4.50 2.93
N GLY A 84 14.33 -4.74 3.80
CA GLY A 84 14.35 -4.39 5.21
C GLY A 84 13.53 -3.16 5.56
N TYR A 85 12.96 -3.20 6.74
CA TYR A 85 12.31 -2.06 7.38
C TYR A 85 13.33 -1.25 8.19
N LYS A 86 13.02 0.01 8.46
CA LYS A 86 13.87 0.85 9.30
C LYS A 86 14.23 0.20 10.66
N TYR A 87 13.33 -0.57 11.25
CA TYR A 87 13.58 -1.26 12.51
C TYR A 87 14.48 -2.50 12.37
N THR A 88 14.53 -3.12 11.19
CA THR A 88 15.43 -4.26 10.94
C THR A 88 16.88 -3.85 10.84
N ASP A 89 17.18 -2.56 10.62
CA ASP A 89 18.54 -2.01 10.64
C ASP A 89 19.20 -2.15 12.03
N PHE A 90 18.40 -2.39 13.08
CA PHE A 90 18.90 -2.67 14.42
C PHE A 90 19.25 -4.14 14.66
N ALA A 91 19.17 -5.01 13.67
CA ALA A 91 19.57 -6.38 13.78
C ALA A 91 21.05 -6.49 14.21
N PRO A 92 21.38 -7.35 15.19
CA PRO A 92 22.73 -7.44 15.73
C PRO A 92 23.77 -7.92 14.71
N SER A 93 23.35 -8.61 13.66
CA SER A 93 24.20 -9.12 12.59
C SER A 93 23.47 -9.25 11.26
N ALA A 94 24.19 -9.32 10.15
CA ALA A 94 23.65 -9.60 8.84
C ALA A 94 22.91 -10.95 8.78
N HIS A 95 23.32 -11.93 9.56
CA HIS A 95 22.67 -13.23 9.64
C HIS A 95 21.27 -13.11 10.26
N GLU A 96 21.15 -12.38 11.36
CA GLU A 96 19.85 -12.15 12.02
C GLU A 96 18.92 -11.24 11.19
N PHE A 97 19.47 -10.23 10.53
CA PHE A 97 18.73 -9.46 9.55
C PHE A 97 18.14 -10.37 8.46
N GLN A 98 18.93 -11.22 7.85
CA GLN A 98 18.49 -12.15 6.82
C GLN A 98 17.44 -13.14 7.34
N ALA A 99 17.60 -13.66 8.57
CA ALA A 99 16.65 -14.55 9.19
C ALA A 99 15.29 -13.89 9.41
N GLU A 100 15.28 -12.62 9.86
CA GLU A 100 14.05 -11.85 10.03
C GLU A 100 13.37 -11.56 8.68
N SER A 101 14.11 -11.16 7.65
CA SER A 101 13.55 -10.93 6.31
C SER A 101 12.91 -12.21 5.75
N GLN A 102 13.57 -13.34 5.85
CA GLN A 102 13.01 -14.64 5.43
C GLN A 102 11.75 -15.01 6.22
N LYS A 103 11.70 -14.68 7.50
CA LYS A 103 10.51 -14.88 8.33
C LYS A 103 9.37 -14.01 7.82
N ARG A 104 9.59 -12.72 7.59
CA ARG A 104 8.58 -11.79 7.08
C ARG A 104 7.99 -12.24 5.75
N ILE A 105 8.83 -12.66 4.82
CA ILE A 105 8.37 -13.20 3.52
C ILE A 105 7.47 -14.43 3.72
N ARG A 106 7.82 -15.35 4.63
CA ARG A 106 6.98 -16.53 4.91
C ARG A 106 5.64 -16.18 5.58
N GLU A 107 5.57 -15.06 6.29
CA GLU A 107 4.41 -14.61 7.05
C GLU A 107 3.55 -13.58 6.30
N LEU A 108 3.89 -13.21 5.07
CA LEU A 108 3.17 -12.20 4.26
C LEU A 108 1.66 -12.40 4.21
N PHE A 109 1.21 -13.66 4.13
CA PHE A 109 -0.21 -14.00 4.07
C PHE A 109 -1.01 -13.60 5.33
N MET A 110 -0.31 -13.36 6.46
CA MET A 110 -0.94 -12.95 7.72
C MET A 110 -1.09 -11.43 7.84
N TYR A 111 -0.40 -10.65 7.01
CA TYR A 111 -0.27 -9.20 7.18
C TYR A 111 -0.69 -8.44 5.91
N ASP A 112 0.28 -7.92 5.19
CA ASP A 112 0.07 -6.94 4.12
C ASP A 112 -0.64 -7.49 2.90
N VAL A 113 -0.52 -8.78 2.59
CA VAL A 113 -1.25 -9.40 1.49
C VAL A 113 -2.76 -9.25 1.66
N LEU A 114 -3.29 -9.50 2.86
CA LEU A 114 -4.73 -9.34 3.12
C LEU A 114 -5.18 -7.89 2.95
N ARG A 115 -4.40 -6.95 3.40
CA ARG A 115 -4.66 -5.52 3.26
C ARG A 115 -4.66 -5.10 1.79
N ALA A 116 -3.57 -5.38 1.08
CA ALA A 116 -3.40 -4.98 -0.31
C ALA A 116 -4.41 -5.68 -1.23
N ASP A 117 -4.52 -7.00 -1.14
CA ASP A 117 -5.43 -7.79 -1.96
C ASP A 117 -6.89 -7.31 -1.81
N ARG A 118 -7.38 -7.19 -0.60
CA ARG A 118 -8.77 -6.76 -0.35
C ARG A 118 -9.04 -5.34 -0.79
N SER A 119 -8.12 -4.41 -0.53
CA SER A 119 -8.29 -3.00 -0.93
C SER A 119 -8.31 -2.80 -2.44
N ILE A 120 -7.56 -3.62 -3.18
CA ILE A 120 -7.46 -3.56 -4.63
C ILE A 120 -8.60 -4.32 -5.29
N SER A 121 -8.83 -5.58 -4.88
CA SER A 121 -9.79 -6.48 -5.52
C SER A 121 -11.24 -6.02 -5.37
N VAL A 122 -11.63 -5.42 -4.23
CA VAL A 122 -12.98 -4.88 -4.03
C VAL A 122 -13.35 -3.79 -5.05
N ASN A 123 -12.34 -3.11 -5.59
CA ASN A 123 -12.49 -2.11 -6.64
C ASN A 123 -12.34 -2.71 -8.06
N SER A 124 -12.45 -4.02 -8.23
CA SER A 124 -12.30 -4.72 -9.52
C SER A 124 -10.97 -4.45 -10.21
N LEU A 125 -9.92 -4.27 -9.43
CA LEU A 125 -8.55 -4.08 -9.89
C LEU A 125 -7.72 -5.32 -9.55
N GLU A 126 -6.66 -5.56 -10.33
CA GLU A 126 -5.71 -6.65 -10.15
C GLU A 126 -4.33 -6.09 -9.79
N ALA A 127 -3.74 -6.55 -8.70
CA ALA A 127 -2.38 -6.19 -8.31
C ALA A 127 -1.34 -7.05 -9.04
N ARG A 128 -0.30 -6.41 -9.55
CA ARG A 128 0.95 -7.03 -9.96
C ARG A 128 2.04 -6.56 -9.00
N VAL A 129 2.72 -7.51 -8.39
CA VAL A 129 3.69 -7.28 -7.31
C VAL A 129 5.07 -7.76 -7.77
N PRO A 130 5.85 -6.92 -8.48
CA PRO A 130 7.13 -7.33 -9.06
C PRO A 130 8.15 -7.86 -8.04
N PHE A 131 8.08 -7.38 -6.79
CA PHE A 131 8.94 -7.84 -5.71
C PHE A 131 8.56 -9.22 -5.15
N GLY A 132 7.40 -9.73 -5.50
CA GLY A 132 6.91 -11.04 -5.05
C GLY A 132 7.03 -12.15 -6.10
N ASP A 133 7.64 -11.85 -7.24
CA ASP A 133 7.80 -12.81 -8.34
C ASP A 133 9.01 -13.76 -8.15
#